data_b7eb4c2b88c8f08fac46a789fca19402
#
_entry.id   b7eb4c2b88c8f08fac46a789fca19402
#
_cell.length_a   1.000
_cell.length_b   1.000
_cell.length_c   1.000
_cell.angle_alpha   90.00
_cell.angle_beta   90.00
_cell.angle_gamma   90.00
#
_symmetry.space_group_name_H-M   'P 1'
#
loop_
_entity.id
_entity.type
_entity.pdbx_description
1 polymer ?
#
loop_
_entity_poly.entity_id
_entity_poly.type
_entity_poly.pdbx_seq_one_letter_code
_entity_poly.pdbx_strand_id
1 'polypeptide(L)'
;MTIATAINLENMTTGEAKLTLDKVIKQIAQRENEELLVAHEDIVIIAYALENNLQLRDYLMGLTRDGLSVESVAGILTVMVDLFKSAYRSTYTIETVLASYVYRLGDSAGALVLLANGLARDYSLAKLLLRVFDQGLAPDTFAMMSQGLHGKVVEELTRTQELLANEANR
;
A
#
# COMPACT_ATOMS: atom_id res chain seq x y z
N MET A 1 26.48 19.86 -9.78
CA MET A 1 25.21 19.85 -10.53
C MET A 1 24.74 18.42 -10.60
N THR A 2 23.85 18.03 -9.70
CA THR A 2 23.29 16.67 -9.70
C THR A 2 22.25 16.64 -10.80
N ILE A 3 22.52 15.92 -11.88
CA ILE A 3 21.48 15.59 -12.87
C ILE A 3 20.52 14.67 -12.12
N ALA A 4 19.38 15.20 -11.71
CA ALA A 4 18.30 14.36 -11.25
C ALA A 4 17.96 13.43 -12.41
N THR A 5 18.31 12.16 -12.26
CA THR A 5 17.91 11.12 -13.21
C THR A 5 16.38 11.16 -13.21
N ALA A 6 15.78 11.60 -14.29
CA ALA A 6 14.34 11.62 -14.43
C ALA A 6 13.86 10.17 -14.25
N ILE A 7 13.14 9.89 -13.17
CA ILE A 7 12.59 8.56 -12.90
C ILE A 7 11.57 8.29 -14.00
N ASN A 8 11.81 7.27 -14.78
CA ASN A 8 10.84 6.85 -15.79
C ASN A 8 9.77 5.97 -15.14
N LEU A 9 8.79 6.62 -14.52
CA LEU A 9 7.70 5.95 -13.81
C LEU A 9 6.85 5.07 -14.73
N GLU A 10 6.69 5.45 -15.99
CA GLU A 10 5.86 4.70 -16.95
C GLU A 10 6.46 3.34 -17.33
N ASN A 11 7.78 3.22 -17.27
CA ASN A 11 8.49 1.98 -17.58
C ASN A 11 8.90 1.17 -16.35
N MET A 12 8.49 1.63 -15.15
CA MET A 12 8.79 0.91 -13.93
C MET A 12 8.01 -0.40 -13.86
N THR A 13 8.73 -1.49 -13.58
CA THR A 13 8.09 -2.79 -13.38
C THR A 13 7.41 -2.90 -12.02
N THR A 14 6.40 -3.75 -11.92
CA THR A 14 5.74 -4.05 -10.66
C THR A 14 6.73 -4.58 -9.61
N GLY A 15 7.71 -5.39 -10.03
CA GLY A 15 8.75 -5.92 -9.14
C GLY A 15 9.65 -4.83 -8.57
N GLU A 16 10.06 -3.86 -9.37
CA GLU A 16 10.85 -2.70 -8.90
C GLU A 16 10.07 -1.85 -7.91
N ALA A 17 8.82 -1.57 -8.20
CA ALA A 17 7.95 -0.82 -7.30
C ALA A 17 7.71 -1.56 -5.98
N LYS A 18 7.54 -2.89 -6.01
CA LYS A 18 7.42 -3.72 -4.80
C LYS A 18 8.69 -3.67 -3.95
N LEU A 19 9.87 -3.76 -4.55
CA LEU A 19 11.13 -3.64 -3.80
C LEU A 19 11.25 -2.29 -3.08
N THR A 20 10.87 -1.20 -3.74
CA THR A 20 10.85 0.13 -3.15
C THR A 20 9.83 0.21 -2.00
N LEU A 21 8.65 -0.35 -2.20
CA LEU A 21 7.61 -0.42 -1.18
C LEU A 21 8.06 -1.21 0.05
N ASP A 22 8.64 -2.39 -0.12
CA ASP A 22 9.15 -3.23 0.96
C ASP A 22 10.27 -2.53 1.73
N LYS A 23 11.16 -1.82 1.04
CA LYS A 23 12.21 -1.01 1.64
C LYS A 23 11.63 0.08 2.54
N VAL A 24 10.64 0.82 2.09
CA VAL A 24 10.02 1.90 2.86
C VAL A 24 9.21 1.35 4.04
N ILE A 25 8.46 0.26 3.85
CA ILE A 25 7.77 -0.42 4.95
C ILE A 25 8.76 -0.82 6.04
N LYS A 26 9.88 -1.41 5.67
CA LYS A 26 10.94 -1.80 6.60
C LYS A 26 11.55 -0.61 7.33
N GLN A 27 11.84 0.48 6.62
CA GLN A 27 12.34 1.71 7.23
C GLN A 27 11.38 2.27 8.28
N ILE A 28 10.09 2.29 7.99
CA ILE A 28 9.05 2.76 8.92
C ILE A 28 8.93 1.81 10.12
N ALA A 29 8.89 0.51 9.89
CA ALA A 29 8.71 -0.50 10.93
C ALA A 29 9.90 -0.59 11.90
N GLN A 30 11.10 -0.34 11.43
CA GLN A 30 12.35 -0.46 12.22
C GLN A 30 12.78 0.85 12.87
N ARG A 31 12.08 1.96 12.65
CA ARG A 31 12.50 3.22 13.29
C ARG A 31 12.30 3.11 14.80
N GLU A 32 13.38 3.34 15.53
CA GLU A 32 13.42 3.47 16.99
C GLU A 32 13.76 4.93 17.31
N ASN A 33 12.83 5.75 17.71
CA ASN A 33 13.04 7.13 18.20
C ASN A 33 13.95 8.04 17.35
N GLU A 34 14.34 7.63 16.15
CA GLU A 34 15.12 8.41 15.19
C GLU A 34 14.20 9.11 14.18
N GLU A 35 14.72 10.18 13.60
CA GLU A 35 14.02 10.84 12.50
C GLU A 35 13.89 9.88 11.31
N LEU A 36 12.67 9.72 10.81
CA LEU A 36 12.42 8.88 9.64
C LEU A 36 12.91 9.60 8.38
N LEU A 37 13.94 9.05 7.76
CA LEU A 37 14.46 9.54 6.49
C LEU A 37 14.07 8.59 5.37
N VAL A 38 13.03 8.95 4.61
CA VAL A 38 12.64 8.25 3.38
C VAL A 38 12.98 9.15 2.20
N ALA A 39 13.66 8.60 1.20
CA ALA A 39 14.01 9.35 0.01
C ALA A 39 12.74 9.84 -0.72
N HIS A 40 12.72 11.11 -1.12
CA HIS A 40 11.60 11.68 -1.86
C HIS A 40 11.27 10.88 -3.13
N GLU A 41 12.29 10.40 -3.83
CA GLU A 41 12.17 9.54 -5.00
C GLU A 41 11.39 8.25 -4.69
N ASP A 42 11.68 7.59 -3.57
CA ASP A 42 10.98 6.38 -3.15
C ASP A 42 9.49 6.65 -2.89
N ILE A 43 9.16 7.79 -2.29
CA ILE A 43 7.76 8.20 -2.06
C ILE A 43 7.03 8.39 -3.39
N VAL A 44 7.65 9.07 -4.34
CA VAL A 44 7.07 9.31 -5.67
C VAL A 44 6.81 7.99 -6.41
N ILE A 45 7.77 7.07 -6.37
CA ILE A 45 7.65 5.75 -6.98
C ILE A 45 6.46 4.98 -6.41
N ILE A 46 6.36 4.91 -5.08
CA ILE A 46 5.30 4.16 -4.41
C ILE A 46 3.93 4.79 -4.67
N ALA A 47 3.82 6.11 -4.57
CA ALA A 47 2.57 6.81 -4.80
C ALA A 47 2.05 6.59 -6.22
N TYR A 48 2.92 6.69 -7.23
CA TYR A 48 2.56 6.41 -8.61
C TYR A 48 2.15 4.96 -8.81
N ALA A 49 2.93 4.02 -8.28
CA ALA A 49 2.68 2.60 -8.44
C ALA A 49 1.35 2.17 -7.80
N LEU A 50 0.99 2.71 -6.64
CA LEU A 50 -0.28 2.40 -5.97
C LEU A 50 -1.49 2.90 -6.75
N GLU A 51 -1.38 4.02 -7.46
CA GLU A 51 -2.45 4.52 -8.32
C GLU A 51 -2.63 3.70 -9.60
N ASN A 52 -1.53 3.15 -10.13
CA ASN A 52 -1.49 2.53 -11.46
C ASN A 52 -1.37 1.01 -11.45
N ASN A 53 -1.19 0.39 -10.28
CA ASN A 53 -0.99 -1.05 -10.17
C ASN A 53 -1.84 -1.67 -9.06
N LEU A 54 -2.88 -2.39 -9.47
CA LEU A 54 -3.80 -3.06 -8.55
C LEU A 54 -3.12 -4.15 -7.72
N GLN A 55 -2.11 -4.82 -8.24
CA GLN A 55 -1.40 -5.89 -7.51
C GLN A 55 -0.66 -5.34 -6.28
N LEU A 56 -0.05 -4.16 -6.39
CA LEU A 56 0.62 -3.52 -5.25
C LEU A 56 -0.39 -3.06 -4.18
N ARG A 57 -1.52 -2.54 -4.59
CA ARG A 57 -2.62 -2.21 -3.69
C ARG A 57 -3.09 -3.47 -2.94
N ASP A 58 -3.33 -4.54 -3.66
CA ASP A 58 -3.81 -5.80 -3.09
C ASP A 58 -2.74 -6.47 -2.21
N TYR A 59 -1.47 -6.29 -2.53
CA TYR A 59 -0.36 -6.67 -1.67
C TYR A 59 -0.42 -5.96 -0.31
N LEU A 60 -0.64 -4.63 -0.30
CA LEU A 60 -0.82 -3.89 0.95
C LEU A 60 -2.04 -4.34 1.77
N MET A 61 -3.13 -4.70 1.10
CA MET A 61 -4.33 -5.23 1.76
C MET A 61 -4.08 -6.54 2.52
N GLY A 62 -3.06 -7.29 2.15
CA GLY A 62 -2.73 -8.60 2.72
C GLY A 62 -1.50 -8.64 3.62
N LEU A 63 -0.91 -7.51 4.02
CA LEU A 63 0.36 -7.47 4.78
C LEU A 63 0.33 -8.22 6.12
N THR A 64 -0.82 -8.38 6.76
CA THR A 64 -0.93 -9.14 8.01
C THR A 64 -0.62 -10.63 7.86
N ARG A 65 -0.64 -11.14 6.63
CA ARG A 65 -0.26 -12.53 6.35
C ARG A 65 1.24 -12.77 6.40
N ASP A 66 2.02 -11.71 6.22
CA ASP A 66 3.47 -11.77 6.28
C ASP A 66 4.00 -11.63 7.73
N GLY A 67 3.12 -11.81 8.72
CA GLY A 67 3.45 -11.84 10.13
C GLY A 67 3.33 -10.50 10.87
N LEU A 68 2.87 -9.44 10.19
CA LEU A 68 2.60 -8.15 10.82
C LEU A 68 1.24 -8.13 11.51
N SER A 69 1.13 -7.49 12.67
CA SER A 69 -0.16 -7.26 13.33
C SER A 69 -0.98 -6.19 12.58
N VAL A 70 -2.29 -6.20 12.79
CA VAL A 70 -3.19 -5.18 12.23
C VAL A 70 -2.78 -3.78 12.70
N GLU A 71 -2.43 -3.64 13.98
CA GLU A 71 -1.96 -2.39 14.57
C GLU A 71 -0.67 -1.90 13.91
N SER A 72 0.29 -2.78 13.68
CA SER A 72 1.55 -2.45 13.03
C SER A 72 1.33 -1.98 11.61
N VAL A 73 0.50 -2.66 10.83
CA VAL A 73 0.19 -2.26 9.46
C VAL A 73 -0.54 -0.92 9.42
N ALA A 74 -1.54 -0.73 10.27
CA ALA A 74 -2.25 0.54 10.36
C ALA A 74 -1.28 1.71 10.70
N GLY A 75 -0.35 1.49 11.62
CA GLY A 75 0.70 2.47 11.96
C GLY A 75 1.61 2.79 10.78
N ILE A 76 2.09 1.79 10.06
CA ILE A 76 2.93 1.95 8.87
C ILE A 76 2.19 2.75 7.78
N LEU A 77 0.95 2.37 7.48
CA LEU A 77 0.16 3.05 6.44
C LEU A 77 -0.19 4.49 6.82
N THR A 78 -0.42 4.77 8.11
CA THR A 78 -0.62 6.13 8.59
C THR A 78 0.60 7.01 8.33
N VAL A 79 1.80 6.51 8.61
CA VAL A 79 3.06 7.20 8.30
C VAL A 79 3.20 7.41 6.78
N MET A 80 2.86 6.42 5.97
CA MET A 80 2.90 6.55 4.51
C MET A 80 1.92 7.62 3.99
N VAL A 81 0.74 7.74 4.57
CA VAL A 81 -0.21 8.83 4.24
C VAL A 81 0.45 10.19 4.48
N ASP A 82 1.11 10.37 5.61
CA ASP A 82 1.81 11.62 5.94
C ASP A 82 2.98 11.91 4.98
N LEU A 83 3.74 10.89 4.61
CA LEU A 83 4.81 11.00 3.62
C LEU A 83 4.28 11.43 2.25
N PHE A 84 3.17 10.85 1.80
CA PHE A 84 2.54 11.22 0.53
C PHE A 84 2.04 12.68 0.55
N LYS A 85 1.40 13.10 1.64
CA LYS A 85 0.98 14.50 1.82
C LYS A 85 2.17 15.45 1.77
N SER A 86 3.27 15.11 2.44
CA SER A 86 4.50 15.92 2.43
C SER A 86 5.10 16.03 1.03
N ALA A 87 4.93 15.04 0.19
CA ALA A 87 5.40 15.00 -1.19
C ALA A 87 4.37 15.54 -2.21
N TYR A 88 3.26 16.10 -1.74
CA TYR A 88 2.14 16.56 -2.58
C TYR A 88 1.58 15.49 -3.50
N ARG A 89 1.55 14.24 -3.00
CA ARG A 89 1.01 13.09 -3.73
C ARG A 89 -0.41 12.78 -3.27
N SER A 90 -1.17 12.19 -4.19
CA SER A 90 -2.52 11.71 -3.91
C SER A 90 -2.50 10.60 -2.85
N THR A 91 -3.42 10.66 -1.90
CA THR A 91 -3.50 9.74 -0.77
C THR A 91 -4.72 8.82 -0.81
N TYR A 92 -5.62 9.00 -1.77
CA TYR A 92 -6.90 8.29 -1.76
C TYR A 92 -6.75 6.76 -1.81
N THR A 93 -5.78 6.23 -2.54
CA THR A 93 -5.54 4.78 -2.61
C THR A 93 -5.05 4.23 -1.28
N ILE A 94 -4.02 4.85 -0.70
CA ILE A 94 -3.45 4.37 0.57
C ILE A 94 -4.39 4.62 1.76
N GLU A 95 -5.14 5.71 1.77
CA GLU A 95 -6.18 5.95 2.77
C GLU A 95 -7.29 4.89 2.70
N THR A 96 -7.68 4.49 1.51
CA THR A 96 -8.67 3.42 1.31
C THR A 96 -8.16 2.08 1.83
N VAL A 97 -6.90 1.73 1.57
CA VAL A 97 -6.27 0.52 2.14
C VAL A 97 -6.20 0.62 3.66
N LEU A 98 -5.78 1.77 4.20
CA LEU A 98 -5.73 2.00 5.65
C LEU A 98 -7.10 1.84 6.29
N ALA A 99 -8.17 2.28 5.65
CA ALA A 99 -9.54 2.14 6.14
C ALA A 99 -9.90 0.68 6.45
N SER A 100 -9.43 -0.27 5.65
CA SER A 100 -9.66 -1.71 5.87
C SER A 100 -9.03 -2.20 7.18
N TYR A 101 -7.84 -1.72 7.52
CA TYR A 101 -7.16 -2.06 8.76
C TYR A 101 -7.77 -1.36 9.97
N VAL A 102 -8.12 -0.08 9.84
CA VAL A 102 -8.80 0.69 10.90
C VAL A 102 -10.16 0.08 11.24
N TYR A 103 -10.91 -0.39 10.25
CA TYR A 103 -12.15 -1.13 10.46
C TYR A 103 -11.91 -2.42 11.25
N ARG A 104 -10.85 -3.16 10.94
CA ARG A 104 -10.46 -4.40 11.66
C ARG A 104 -10.06 -4.12 13.11
N LEU A 105 -9.60 -2.92 13.44
CA LEU A 105 -9.32 -2.47 14.80
C LEU A 105 -10.59 -2.07 15.59
N GLY A 106 -11.75 -2.13 14.96
CA GLY A 106 -13.03 -1.79 15.59
C GLY A 106 -13.42 -0.31 15.48
N ASP A 107 -12.66 0.51 14.76
CA ASP A 107 -12.96 1.93 14.54
C ASP A 107 -13.69 2.12 13.20
N SER A 108 -15.00 1.83 13.22
CA SER A 108 -15.84 1.99 12.02
C SER A 108 -15.98 3.45 11.59
N ALA A 109 -16.05 4.38 12.53
CA ALA A 109 -16.16 5.81 12.24
C ALA A 109 -14.88 6.34 11.58
N GLY A 110 -13.71 6.00 12.11
CA GLY A 110 -12.42 6.34 11.52
C GLY A 110 -12.21 5.73 10.14
N ALA A 111 -12.65 4.50 9.94
CA ALA A 111 -12.61 3.84 8.64
C ALA A 111 -13.46 4.58 7.58
N LEU A 112 -14.67 5.01 7.94
CA LEU A 112 -15.53 5.78 7.02
C LEU A 112 -14.91 7.13 6.64
N VAL A 113 -14.28 7.82 7.59
CA VAL A 113 -13.56 9.08 7.31
C VAL A 113 -12.44 8.86 6.28
N LEU A 114 -11.68 7.78 6.42
CA LEU A 114 -10.61 7.43 5.48
C LEU A 114 -11.11 7.09 4.07
N LEU A 115 -12.34 6.64 3.91
CA LEU A 115 -12.93 6.36 2.59
C LEU A 115 -13.35 7.63 1.83
N ALA A 116 -13.54 8.76 2.51
CA ALA A 116 -14.18 9.94 1.95
C ALA A 116 -13.47 10.46 0.67
N ASN A 117 -12.15 10.49 0.66
CA ASN A 117 -11.38 10.96 -0.49
C ASN A 117 -11.53 10.02 -1.70
N GLY A 118 -11.45 8.71 -1.49
CA GLY A 118 -11.68 7.71 -2.54
C GLY A 118 -13.11 7.75 -3.09
N LEU A 119 -14.10 7.91 -2.22
CA LEU A 119 -15.50 8.04 -2.63
C LEU A 119 -15.74 9.30 -3.47
N ALA A 120 -15.13 10.43 -3.12
CA ALA A 120 -15.20 11.67 -3.90
C ALA A 120 -14.59 11.53 -5.31
N ARG A 121 -13.68 10.59 -5.49
CA ARG A 121 -13.02 10.26 -6.77
C ARG A 121 -13.66 9.07 -7.51
N ASP A 122 -14.79 8.59 -7.04
CA ASP A 122 -15.46 7.41 -7.61
C ASP A 122 -14.58 6.14 -7.61
N TYR A 123 -13.70 6.02 -6.62
CA TYR A 123 -12.74 4.91 -6.52
C TYR A 123 -13.45 3.60 -6.15
N SER A 124 -13.32 2.59 -6.99
CA SER A 124 -14.07 1.34 -6.88
C SER A 124 -13.83 0.58 -5.58
N LEU A 125 -12.59 0.55 -5.08
CA LEU A 125 -12.27 -0.09 -3.80
C LEU A 125 -12.95 0.63 -2.63
N ALA A 126 -12.96 1.96 -2.61
CA ALA A 126 -13.64 2.73 -1.57
C ALA A 126 -15.15 2.44 -1.55
N LYS A 127 -15.77 2.35 -2.72
CA LYS A 127 -17.21 1.97 -2.84
C LYS A 127 -17.47 0.55 -2.36
N LEU A 128 -16.59 -0.39 -2.66
CA LEU A 128 -16.68 -1.76 -2.19
C LEU A 128 -16.57 -1.84 -0.66
N LEU A 129 -15.57 -1.18 -0.08
CA LEU A 129 -15.38 -1.16 1.37
C LEU A 129 -16.54 -0.47 2.10
N LEU A 130 -17.09 0.61 1.53
CA LEU A 130 -18.28 1.24 2.09
C LEU A 130 -19.45 0.26 2.20
N ARG A 131 -19.70 -0.55 1.18
CA ARG A 131 -20.74 -1.59 1.21
C ARG A 131 -20.47 -2.64 2.29
N VAL A 132 -19.21 -3.08 2.39
CA VAL A 132 -18.78 -4.06 3.41
C VAL A 132 -19.02 -3.51 4.81
N PHE A 133 -18.65 -2.25 5.05
CA PHE A 133 -18.81 -1.61 6.35
C PHE A 133 -20.28 -1.36 6.70
N ASP A 134 -21.09 -0.92 5.74
CA ASP A 134 -22.53 -0.71 5.92
C ASP A 134 -23.30 -2.01 6.21
N GLN A 135 -22.85 -3.13 5.69
CA GLN A 135 -23.41 -4.44 5.97
C GLN A 135 -23.01 -4.99 7.34
N GLY A 136 -22.12 -4.32 8.05
CA GLY A 136 -21.63 -4.75 9.35
C GLY A 136 -20.93 -6.09 9.32
N LEU A 137 -20.26 -6.45 8.22
CA LEU A 137 -19.48 -7.67 8.13
C LEU A 137 -18.39 -7.66 9.21
N ALA A 138 -18.25 -8.77 9.90
CA ALA A 138 -17.20 -8.91 10.91
C ALA A 138 -15.82 -8.64 10.27
N PRO A 139 -14.93 -7.92 10.98
CA PRO A 139 -13.58 -7.65 10.47
C PRO A 139 -12.82 -8.91 10.03
N ASP A 140 -13.02 -10.02 10.70
CA ASP A 140 -12.41 -11.31 10.37
C ASP A 140 -12.92 -11.89 9.04
N THR A 141 -14.19 -11.68 8.71
CA THR A 141 -14.77 -12.10 7.44
C THR A 141 -14.10 -11.37 6.27
N PHE A 142 -13.86 -10.08 6.43
CA PHE A 142 -13.13 -9.28 5.44
C PHE A 142 -11.69 -9.77 5.27
N ALA A 143 -11.01 -10.06 6.37
CA ALA A 143 -9.67 -10.64 6.35
C ALA A 143 -9.64 -11.99 5.61
N MET A 144 -10.62 -12.85 5.80
CA MET A 144 -10.75 -14.13 5.10
C MET A 144 -10.96 -13.96 3.59
N MET A 145 -11.75 -12.98 3.17
CA MET A 145 -11.98 -12.71 1.73
C MET A 145 -10.70 -12.26 1.02
N SER A 146 -9.86 -11.47 1.68
CA SER A 146 -8.57 -11.03 1.14
C SER A 146 -7.51 -12.13 1.17
N GLN A 147 -7.68 -13.12 2.01
CA GLN A 147 -6.73 -14.20 2.24
C GLN A 147 -6.46 -15.08 1.01
N GLY A 148 -7.47 -15.44 0.27
CA GLY A 148 -7.32 -16.30 -0.91
C GLY A 148 -6.58 -15.61 -2.07
N LEU A 149 -6.63 -14.30 -2.13
CA LEU A 149 -6.04 -13.49 -3.20
C LEU A 149 -4.59 -13.09 -2.92
N HIS A 150 -4.22 -12.86 -1.66
CA HIS A 150 -2.89 -12.38 -1.30
C HIS A 150 -1.77 -13.35 -1.71
N GLY A 151 -1.94 -14.65 -1.49
CA GLY A 151 -0.95 -15.65 -1.88
C GLY A 151 -0.66 -15.64 -3.39
N LYS A 152 -1.69 -15.50 -4.21
CA LYS A 152 -1.55 -15.40 -5.67
C LYS A 152 -0.86 -14.11 -6.09
N VAL A 153 -1.16 -13.00 -5.44
CA VAL A 153 -0.51 -11.71 -5.71
C VAL A 153 0.98 -11.78 -5.39
N VAL A 154 1.35 -12.32 -4.23
CA VAL A 154 2.76 -12.47 -3.83
C VAL A 154 3.50 -13.38 -4.80
N GLU A 155 2.93 -14.52 -5.17
CA GLU A 155 3.52 -15.45 -6.13
C GLU A 155 3.78 -14.78 -7.49
N GLU A 156 2.82 -14.04 -8.01
CA GLU A 156 2.96 -13.35 -9.29
C GLU A 156 3.99 -12.23 -9.24
N LEU A 157 4.04 -11.45 -8.16
CA LEU A 157 5.04 -10.41 -7.96
C LEU A 157 6.46 -11.01 -7.85
N THR A 158 6.62 -12.12 -7.14
CA THR A 158 7.90 -12.82 -7.00
C THR A 158 8.37 -13.37 -8.34
N ARG A 159 7.49 -13.98 -9.11
CA ARG A 159 7.80 -14.50 -10.45
C ARG A 159 8.27 -13.38 -11.39
N THR A 160 7.65 -12.21 -11.35
CA THR A 160 8.06 -11.04 -12.13
C THR A 160 9.46 -10.59 -11.75
N GLN A 161 9.80 -10.58 -10.46
CA GLN A 161 11.14 -10.24 -9.97
C GLN A 161 12.21 -11.24 -10.47
N GLU A 162 11.92 -12.53 -10.43
CA GLU A 162 12.83 -13.57 -10.90
C GLU A 162 13.10 -13.47 -12.40
N LEU A 163 12.07 -13.19 -13.19
CA LEU A 163 12.22 -13.00 -14.63
C LEU A 163 13.13 -11.81 -14.95
N LEU A 164 12.96 -10.69 -14.27
CA LEU A 164 13.78 -9.49 -14.44
C LEU A 164 15.24 -9.72 -14.01
N ALA A 165 15.46 -10.43 -12.89
CA ALA A 165 16.80 -10.78 -12.44
C ALA A 165 17.54 -11.67 -13.45
N ASN A 166 16.82 -12.62 -14.08
CA ASN A 166 17.38 -13.50 -15.10
C ASN A 166 17.71 -12.75 -16.41
N GLU A 167 16.91 -11.74 -16.79
CA GLU A 167 17.19 -10.91 -17.96
C GLU A 167 18.40 -10.00 -17.74
N ALA A 168 18.55 -9.44 -16.54
CA ALA A 168 19.69 -8.59 -16.19
C ALA A 168 21.04 -9.35 -16.16
N ASN A 169 21.01 -10.69 -15.98
CA ASN A 169 22.20 -11.55 -15.93
C ASN A 169 22.54 -12.19 -17.30
N ARG A 170 21.88 -11.85 -18.37
CA ARG A 170 22.17 -12.27 -19.74
C ARG A 170 22.90 -11.20 -20.52
#